data_ef7e8c9d8491547a9e859c15dcb6a568
#
_entry.id   ef7e8c9d8491547a9e859c15dcb6a568
#
_cell.length_a   1.000
_cell.length_b   1.000
_cell.length_c   1.000
_cell.angle_alpha   90.00
_cell.angle_beta   90.00
_cell.angle_gamma   90.00
#
_symmetry.space_group_name_H-M   'P 1'
#
loop_
_entity.id
_entity.type
_entity.pdbx_description
1 polymer ?
#
loop_
_entity_poly.entity_id
_entity_poly.type
_entity_poly.pdbx_seq_one_letter_code
_entity_poly.pdbx_strand_id
1 'polypeptide(L)'
;SEKNNQSNNIMTKASNNVINKTNLEKENKQNKDNKNGKRVVSIALSIITIVAVVTIIMLLIIPQFVEIIKNLIINMPTYLESLKDWAIDLTQRVPEINNFIQNIQIDTEALKNGLMNISKGVLDVTINQVSGLVSGIVNFFIAIVFAVYILANKEGLKVQAKEFIYARIPEERADYILKVSRLARDSFRSFLTGQAKEAVILGVLCTLGMLILGIPYAGPVGALTALTAFIPIVGAFIGGFVGAVLIVAIDPIKALIFIIFIIVLQQIEGNLIYPHVVGKNIGLPSIWVLVAITIGGSLFGIMGMVIGLPILSIIYAIVTENTNKKLQEKGLKEEAIENK
;
A
#
# COMPACT_ATOMS: atom_id res chain seq x y z
N SER A 1 38.32 47.26 54.65
CA SER A 1 36.92 46.85 54.75
C SER A 1 36.25 46.75 53.38
N GLU A 2 36.52 47.64 52.41
CA GLU A 2 35.86 47.67 51.07
C GLU A 2 36.29 46.55 50.12
N LYS A 3 37.55 46.08 50.14
CA LYS A 3 38.03 44.98 49.29
C LYS A 3 37.38 43.65 49.57
N ASN A 4 37.05 43.38 50.86
CA ASN A 4 36.35 42.13 51.25
C ASN A 4 34.89 42.12 50.78
N ASN A 5 34.22 43.30 50.73
CA ASN A 5 32.84 43.40 50.27
C ASN A 5 32.73 43.22 48.72
N GLN A 6 33.72 43.72 47.97
CA GLN A 6 33.77 43.56 46.51
C GLN A 6 34.03 42.09 46.13
N SER A 7 34.92 41.37 46.85
CA SER A 7 35.24 39.98 46.59
C SER A 7 34.01 39.07 46.86
N ASN A 8 33.30 39.32 47.95
CA ASN A 8 32.07 38.58 48.29
C ASN A 8 30.94 38.80 47.28
N ASN A 9 30.82 40.05 46.74
CA ASN A 9 29.79 40.34 45.74
C ASN A 9 30.08 39.67 44.36
N ILE A 10 31.36 39.54 44.01
CA ILE A 10 31.80 38.85 42.80
C ILE A 10 31.55 37.33 42.91
N MET A 11 31.90 36.73 44.06
CA MET A 11 31.64 35.29 44.34
C MET A 11 30.15 34.98 44.35
N THR A 12 29.31 35.81 44.94
CA THR A 12 27.87 35.63 44.99
C THR A 12 27.24 35.73 43.60
N LYS A 13 27.69 36.69 42.76
CA LYS A 13 27.26 36.80 41.37
C LYS A 13 27.69 35.59 40.51
N ALA A 14 28.91 35.10 40.70
CA ALA A 14 29.40 33.92 39.99
C ALA A 14 28.62 32.64 40.39
N SER A 15 28.37 32.47 41.69
CA SER A 15 27.56 31.36 42.20
C SER A 15 26.12 31.39 41.68
N ASN A 16 25.47 32.56 41.69
CA ASN A 16 24.12 32.73 41.14
C ASN A 16 24.04 32.46 39.63
N ASN A 17 25.07 32.84 38.86
CA ASN A 17 25.15 32.56 37.43
C ASN A 17 25.30 31.04 37.14
N VAL A 18 26.09 30.31 37.93
CA VAL A 18 26.25 28.88 37.84
C VAL A 18 24.94 28.17 38.19
N ILE A 19 24.27 28.57 39.27
CA ILE A 19 22.98 28.01 39.68
C ILE A 19 21.90 28.22 38.61
N ASN A 20 21.81 29.46 38.07
CA ASN A 20 20.87 29.77 36.99
C ASN A 20 21.15 28.95 35.70
N LYS A 21 22.42 28.78 35.33
CA LYS A 21 22.79 27.97 34.19
C LYS A 21 22.41 26.48 34.38
N THR A 22 22.64 25.93 35.57
CA THR A 22 22.29 24.57 35.92
C THR A 22 20.76 24.34 35.95
N ASN A 23 20.01 25.34 36.43
CA ASN A 23 18.53 25.25 36.43
C ASN A 23 17.96 25.35 35.01
N LEU A 24 18.49 26.23 34.16
CA LEU A 24 18.11 26.33 32.75
C LEU A 24 18.43 25.04 31.98
N GLU A 25 19.56 24.39 32.25
CA GLU A 25 19.92 23.11 31.64
C GLU A 25 18.97 21.98 32.11
N LYS A 26 18.58 21.94 33.38
CA LYS A 26 17.60 20.97 33.90
C LYS A 26 16.21 21.19 33.29
N GLU A 27 15.76 22.42 33.22
CA GLU A 27 14.46 22.79 32.64
C GLU A 27 14.39 22.48 31.14
N ASN A 28 15.45 22.77 30.40
CA ASN A 28 15.59 22.40 29.00
C ASN A 28 15.60 20.88 28.78
N LYS A 29 16.26 20.12 29.66
CA LYS A 29 16.29 18.65 29.63
C LYS A 29 14.91 18.09 29.92
N GLN A 30 14.23 18.57 30.94
CA GLN A 30 12.89 18.14 31.33
C GLN A 30 11.84 18.45 30.25
N ASN A 31 11.92 19.62 29.62
CA ASN A 31 11.08 20.00 28.48
C ASN A 31 11.33 19.11 27.24
N LYS A 32 12.59 18.75 26.98
CA LYS A 32 12.98 17.85 25.89
C LYS A 32 12.45 16.44 26.12
N ASP A 33 12.55 15.92 27.37
CA ASP A 33 12.07 14.58 27.73
C ASP A 33 10.54 14.51 27.67
N ASN A 34 9.83 15.53 28.12
CA ASN A 34 8.37 15.62 28.06
C ASN A 34 7.88 15.68 26.57
N LYS A 35 8.58 16.42 25.72
CA LYS A 35 8.29 16.51 24.29
C LYS A 35 8.54 15.19 23.56
N ASN A 36 9.58 14.45 23.95
CA ASN A 36 9.87 13.12 23.43
C ASN A 36 8.82 12.10 23.89
N GLY A 37 8.40 12.11 25.15
CA GLY A 37 7.35 11.25 25.66
C GLY A 37 6.02 11.44 24.91
N LYS A 38 5.56 12.67 24.72
CA LYS A 38 4.34 12.97 23.96
C LYS A 38 4.43 12.48 22.51
N ARG A 39 5.62 12.60 21.88
CA ARG A 39 5.87 12.13 20.52
C ARG A 39 5.79 10.59 20.42
N VAL A 40 6.38 9.87 21.36
CA VAL A 40 6.31 8.39 21.40
C VAL A 40 4.87 7.93 21.55
N VAL A 41 4.10 8.53 22.45
CA VAL A 41 2.67 8.23 22.65
C VAL A 41 1.87 8.50 21.38
N SER A 42 2.09 9.62 20.71
CA SER A 42 1.39 9.94 19.46
C SER A 42 1.71 8.97 18.33
N ILE A 43 2.97 8.54 18.22
CA ILE A 43 3.39 7.54 17.22
C ILE A 43 2.73 6.20 17.52
N ALA A 44 2.78 5.74 18.77
CA ALA A 44 2.16 4.49 19.20
C ALA A 44 0.64 4.50 18.94
N LEU A 45 -0.04 5.58 19.31
CA LEU A 45 -1.47 5.76 19.08
C LEU A 45 -1.81 5.72 17.59
N SER A 46 -1.03 6.39 16.74
CA SER A 46 -1.24 6.37 15.27
C SER A 46 -1.09 4.97 14.68
N ILE A 47 -0.07 4.22 15.11
CA ILE A 47 0.13 2.84 14.65
C ILE A 47 -1.03 1.95 15.12
N ILE A 48 -1.42 2.05 16.39
CA ILE A 48 -2.55 1.29 16.96
C ILE A 48 -3.84 1.62 16.19
N THR A 49 -4.09 2.89 15.88
CA THR A 49 -5.27 3.31 15.12
C THR A 49 -5.28 2.69 13.72
N ILE A 50 -4.16 2.73 12.99
CA ILE A 50 -4.06 2.12 11.66
C ILE A 50 -4.32 0.61 11.73
N VAL A 51 -3.68 -0.07 12.68
CA VAL A 51 -3.85 -1.51 12.90
C VAL A 51 -5.31 -1.83 13.25
N ALA A 52 -5.92 -1.07 14.15
CA ALA A 52 -7.31 -1.27 14.54
C ALA A 52 -8.25 -1.10 13.33
N VAL A 53 -8.07 -0.07 12.52
CA VAL A 53 -8.87 0.16 11.31
C VAL A 53 -8.74 -1.01 10.34
N VAL A 54 -7.52 -1.45 10.03
CA VAL A 54 -7.29 -2.61 9.13
C VAL A 54 -7.91 -3.88 9.69
N THR A 55 -7.75 -4.12 11.00
CA THR A 55 -8.33 -5.29 11.67
C THR A 55 -9.86 -5.26 11.62
N ILE A 56 -10.49 -4.12 11.88
CA ILE A 56 -11.95 -3.97 11.80
C ILE A 56 -12.44 -4.25 10.36
N ILE A 57 -11.77 -3.68 9.36
CA ILE A 57 -12.09 -3.92 7.96
C ILE A 57 -12.00 -5.43 7.64
N MET A 58 -10.92 -6.10 8.05
CA MET A 58 -10.74 -7.54 7.84
C MET A 58 -11.83 -8.37 8.55
N LEU A 59 -12.15 -8.05 9.80
CA LEU A 59 -13.19 -8.74 10.57
C LEU A 59 -14.59 -8.57 9.97
N LEU A 60 -14.85 -7.45 9.30
CA LEU A 60 -16.13 -7.20 8.62
C LEU A 60 -16.20 -7.89 7.25
N ILE A 61 -15.09 -7.95 6.54
CA ILE A 61 -15.05 -8.44 5.15
C ILE A 61 -14.91 -9.96 5.09
N ILE A 62 -13.98 -10.54 5.86
CA ILE A 62 -13.67 -11.98 5.79
C ILE A 62 -14.91 -12.84 6.01
N PRO A 63 -15.76 -12.63 7.04
CA PRO A 63 -16.96 -13.44 7.23
C PRO A 63 -17.93 -13.35 6.06
N GLN A 64 -18.11 -12.15 5.48
CA GLN A 64 -18.98 -11.94 4.32
C GLN A 64 -18.47 -12.71 3.10
N PHE A 65 -17.17 -12.66 2.83
CA PHE A 65 -16.56 -13.46 1.75
C PHE A 65 -16.73 -14.96 1.96
N VAL A 66 -16.53 -15.46 3.17
CA VAL A 66 -16.72 -16.88 3.50
C VAL A 66 -18.16 -17.28 3.26
N GLU A 67 -19.12 -16.47 3.66
CA GLU A 67 -20.55 -16.73 3.44
C GLU A 67 -20.91 -16.72 1.95
N ILE A 68 -20.41 -15.75 1.19
CA ILE A 68 -20.60 -15.65 -0.25
C ILE A 68 -20.02 -16.89 -0.96
N ILE A 69 -18.79 -17.29 -0.62
CA ILE A 69 -18.15 -18.47 -1.20
C ILE A 69 -18.96 -19.74 -0.87
N LYS A 70 -19.44 -19.90 0.36
CA LYS A 70 -20.31 -21.02 0.75
C LYS A 70 -21.59 -21.05 -0.09
N ASN A 71 -22.26 -19.91 -0.20
CA ASN A 71 -23.49 -19.78 -1.00
C ASN A 71 -23.23 -20.08 -2.49
N LEU A 72 -22.10 -19.61 -3.02
CA LEU A 72 -21.68 -19.89 -4.38
C LEU A 72 -21.50 -21.41 -4.60
N ILE A 73 -20.81 -22.11 -3.69
CA ILE A 73 -20.57 -23.56 -3.79
C ILE A 73 -21.88 -24.35 -3.71
N ILE A 74 -22.76 -24.00 -2.76
CA ILE A 74 -24.01 -24.71 -2.52
C ILE A 74 -24.97 -24.55 -3.72
N ASN A 75 -25.06 -23.33 -4.25
CA ASN A 75 -26.00 -22.98 -5.31
C ASN A 75 -25.37 -23.06 -6.71
N MET A 76 -24.13 -23.54 -6.85
CA MET A 76 -23.42 -23.63 -8.13
C MET A 76 -24.22 -24.32 -9.24
N PRO A 77 -24.88 -25.49 -9.00
CA PRO A 77 -25.67 -26.12 -10.03
C PRO A 77 -26.77 -25.23 -10.57
N THR A 78 -27.53 -24.58 -9.67
CA THR A 78 -28.61 -23.65 -10.02
C THR A 78 -28.11 -22.44 -10.79
N TYR A 79 -26.96 -21.90 -10.40
CA TYR A 79 -26.36 -20.75 -11.09
C TYR A 79 -25.91 -21.10 -12.51
N LEU A 80 -25.33 -22.28 -12.69
CA LEU A 80 -24.91 -22.76 -14.02
C LEU A 80 -26.12 -23.05 -14.95
N GLU A 81 -27.20 -23.59 -14.42
CA GLU A 81 -28.45 -23.76 -15.17
C GLU A 81 -29.02 -22.39 -15.55
N SER A 82 -29.12 -21.46 -14.62
CA SER A 82 -29.60 -20.08 -14.90
C SER A 82 -28.75 -19.36 -15.94
N LEU A 83 -27.42 -19.51 -15.90
CA LEU A 83 -26.50 -18.96 -16.90
C LEU A 83 -26.70 -19.60 -18.27
N LYS A 84 -26.89 -20.92 -18.31
CA LYS A 84 -27.18 -21.66 -19.54
C LYS A 84 -28.51 -21.20 -20.15
N ASP A 85 -29.56 -21.13 -19.37
CA ASP A 85 -30.89 -20.68 -19.81
C ASP A 85 -30.84 -19.23 -20.33
N TRP A 86 -30.16 -18.32 -19.63
CA TRP A 86 -29.93 -16.94 -20.08
C TRP A 86 -29.13 -16.87 -21.39
N ALA A 87 -28.08 -17.67 -21.54
CA ALA A 87 -27.30 -17.73 -22.75
C ALA A 87 -28.09 -18.30 -23.94
N ILE A 88 -28.95 -19.31 -23.71
CA ILE A 88 -29.88 -19.87 -24.69
C ILE A 88 -30.87 -18.80 -25.13
N ASP A 89 -31.46 -18.06 -24.19
CA ASP A 89 -32.42 -16.99 -24.49
C ASP A 89 -31.80 -15.87 -25.35
N LEU A 90 -30.59 -15.43 -25.03
CA LEU A 90 -29.84 -14.46 -25.82
C LEU A 90 -29.51 -14.94 -27.23
N THR A 91 -29.28 -16.23 -27.40
CA THR A 91 -28.80 -16.82 -28.66
C THR A 91 -29.91 -17.48 -29.49
N GLN A 92 -31.17 -17.36 -29.09
CA GLN A 92 -32.34 -17.88 -29.83
C GLN A 92 -32.33 -17.49 -31.32
N ARG A 93 -31.82 -16.31 -31.64
CA ARG A 93 -31.75 -15.80 -33.02
C ARG A 93 -30.59 -16.33 -33.85
N VAL A 94 -29.67 -17.10 -33.25
CA VAL A 94 -28.47 -17.66 -33.90
C VAL A 94 -28.40 -19.17 -33.62
N PRO A 95 -29.02 -20.00 -34.48
CA PRO A 95 -29.19 -21.44 -34.21
C PRO A 95 -27.88 -22.22 -33.97
N GLU A 96 -26.79 -21.82 -34.63
CA GLU A 96 -25.48 -22.46 -34.49
C GLU A 96 -24.91 -22.28 -33.09
N ILE A 97 -24.99 -21.06 -32.54
CA ILE A 97 -24.52 -20.74 -31.18
C ILE A 97 -25.42 -21.38 -30.14
N ASN A 98 -26.72 -21.37 -30.36
CA ASN A 98 -27.72 -21.96 -29.48
C ASN A 98 -27.48 -23.48 -29.34
N ASN A 99 -27.29 -24.20 -30.44
CA ASN A 99 -26.94 -25.62 -30.43
C ASN A 99 -25.62 -25.93 -29.72
N PHE A 100 -24.61 -25.05 -29.90
CA PHE A 100 -23.36 -25.19 -29.20
C PHE A 100 -23.55 -25.06 -27.67
N ILE A 101 -24.28 -24.03 -27.20
CA ILE A 101 -24.53 -23.81 -25.77
C ILE A 101 -25.36 -24.93 -25.16
N GLN A 102 -26.39 -25.44 -25.88
CA GLN A 102 -27.21 -26.57 -25.40
C GLN A 102 -26.39 -27.86 -25.19
N ASN A 103 -25.38 -28.07 -26.05
CA ASN A 103 -24.53 -29.27 -26.01
C ASN A 103 -23.33 -29.13 -25.02
N ILE A 104 -23.11 -27.99 -24.40
CA ILE A 104 -22.09 -27.82 -23.36
C ILE A 104 -22.50 -28.67 -22.14
N GLN A 105 -21.75 -29.70 -21.87
CA GLN A 105 -21.81 -30.46 -20.63
C GLN A 105 -20.84 -29.81 -19.65
N ILE A 106 -21.38 -29.09 -18.67
CA ILE A 106 -20.57 -28.50 -17.61
C ILE A 106 -20.44 -29.57 -16.53
N ASP A 107 -19.21 -30.01 -16.27
CA ASP A 107 -18.93 -30.90 -15.14
C ASP A 107 -19.05 -30.10 -13.82
N THR A 108 -20.30 -30.08 -13.32
CA THR A 108 -20.64 -29.37 -12.07
C THR A 108 -19.94 -29.97 -10.87
N GLU A 109 -19.58 -31.26 -10.90
CA GLU A 109 -18.85 -31.93 -9.82
C GLU A 109 -17.38 -31.54 -9.79
N ALA A 110 -16.73 -31.47 -10.93
CA ALA A 110 -15.34 -30.99 -11.02
C ALA A 110 -15.22 -29.52 -10.57
N LEU A 111 -16.15 -28.65 -10.98
CA LEU A 111 -16.23 -27.26 -10.53
C LEU A 111 -16.49 -27.13 -9.03
N LYS A 112 -17.47 -27.89 -8.52
CA LYS A 112 -17.78 -27.95 -7.09
C LYS A 112 -16.59 -28.40 -6.25
N ASN A 113 -15.90 -29.46 -6.70
CA ASN A 113 -14.70 -29.97 -6.04
C ASN A 113 -13.54 -28.95 -6.09
N GLY A 114 -13.37 -28.27 -7.22
CA GLY A 114 -12.38 -27.18 -7.35
C GLY A 114 -12.65 -26.03 -6.37
N LEU A 115 -13.89 -25.57 -6.30
CA LEU A 115 -14.32 -24.52 -5.37
C LEU A 115 -14.27 -24.97 -3.90
N MET A 116 -14.64 -26.22 -3.61
CA MET A 116 -14.48 -26.80 -2.27
C MET A 116 -13.03 -26.88 -1.85
N ASN A 117 -12.09 -27.18 -2.76
CA ASN A 117 -10.67 -27.19 -2.48
C ASN A 117 -10.14 -25.77 -2.23
N ILE A 118 -10.59 -24.78 -3.00
CA ILE A 118 -10.30 -23.37 -2.74
C ILE A 118 -10.88 -22.93 -1.39
N SER A 119 -12.12 -23.29 -1.10
CA SER A 119 -12.78 -22.99 0.18
C SER A 119 -12.07 -23.65 1.37
N LYS A 120 -11.69 -24.94 1.24
CA LYS A 120 -10.87 -25.62 2.25
C LYS A 120 -9.51 -24.93 2.41
N GLY A 121 -8.84 -24.58 1.32
CA GLY A 121 -7.59 -23.84 1.37
C GLY A 121 -7.73 -22.47 2.08
N VAL A 122 -8.80 -21.73 1.84
CA VAL A 122 -9.10 -20.47 2.55
C VAL A 122 -9.47 -20.73 4.02
N LEU A 123 -10.23 -21.78 4.33
CA LEU A 123 -10.57 -22.17 5.70
C LEU A 123 -9.36 -22.77 6.44
N ASP A 124 -8.56 -23.59 5.78
CA ASP A 124 -7.32 -24.15 6.35
C ASP A 124 -6.26 -23.08 6.59
N VAL A 125 -6.17 -22.10 5.71
CA VAL A 125 -5.37 -20.87 5.95
C VAL A 125 -5.93 -20.14 7.17
N THR A 126 -7.25 -20.06 7.36
CA THR A 126 -7.85 -19.41 8.53
C THR A 126 -7.66 -20.21 9.82
N ILE A 127 -7.79 -21.55 9.77
CA ILE A 127 -7.70 -22.42 10.97
C ILE A 127 -6.24 -22.75 11.33
N ASN A 128 -5.38 -23.03 10.35
CA ASN A 128 -3.96 -23.32 10.60
C ASN A 128 -3.16 -22.04 10.89
N GLN A 129 -3.62 -20.89 10.46
CA GLN A 129 -3.06 -19.61 10.92
C GLN A 129 -3.48 -19.28 12.36
N VAL A 130 -4.53 -19.87 12.93
CA VAL A 130 -4.81 -19.72 14.36
C VAL A 130 -3.69 -20.33 15.23
N SER A 131 -3.08 -21.42 14.83
CA SER A 131 -1.86 -21.93 15.49
C SER A 131 -0.59 -21.14 15.12
N GLY A 132 -0.51 -20.60 13.91
CA GLY A 132 0.50 -19.63 13.49
C GLY A 132 0.24 -18.21 14.03
N LEU A 133 -0.99 -17.90 14.48
CA LEU A 133 -1.34 -16.59 15.06
C LEU A 133 -0.52 -16.28 16.32
N VAL A 134 -0.20 -17.26 17.15
CA VAL A 134 0.59 -17.00 18.37
C VAL A 134 2.00 -16.52 17.99
N SER A 135 2.67 -17.19 17.06
CA SER A 135 3.97 -16.74 16.55
C SER A 135 3.84 -15.48 15.68
N GLY A 136 2.78 -15.37 14.90
CA GLY A 136 2.44 -14.18 14.13
C GLY A 136 2.15 -12.96 15.02
N ILE A 137 1.39 -13.12 16.08
CA ILE A 137 1.10 -12.08 17.07
C ILE A 137 2.39 -11.62 17.77
N VAL A 138 3.25 -12.54 18.20
CA VAL A 138 4.54 -12.19 18.83
C VAL A 138 5.41 -11.40 17.84
N ASN A 139 5.58 -11.88 16.62
CA ASN A 139 6.35 -11.19 15.58
C ASN A 139 5.76 -9.82 15.24
N PHE A 140 4.44 -9.72 15.19
CA PHE A 140 3.73 -8.47 14.95
C PHE A 140 3.93 -7.45 16.08
N PHE A 141 3.83 -7.89 17.34
CA PHE A 141 4.14 -7.04 18.50
C PHE A 141 5.59 -6.59 18.49
N ILE A 142 6.53 -7.50 18.22
CA ILE A 142 7.95 -7.15 18.12
C ILE A 142 8.16 -6.12 17.02
N ALA A 143 7.56 -6.31 15.84
CA ALA A 143 7.66 -5.36 14.73
C ALA A 143 7.09 -3.98 15.09
N ILE A 144 5.94 -3.92 15.79
CA ILE A 144 5.37 -2.66 16.29
C ILE A 144 6.31 -1.99 17.29
N VAL A 145 6.83 -2.72 18.26
CA VAL A 145 7.77 -2.18 19.26
C VAL A 145 9.00 -1.61 18.56
N PHE A 146 9.59 -2.35 17.61
CA PHE A 146 10.72 -1.86 16.81
C PHE A 146 10.35 -0.61 16.01
N ALA A 147 9.20 -0.60 15.34
CA ALA A 147 8.74 0.55 14.56
C ALA A 147 8.57 1.80 15.45
N VAL A 148 7.93 1.66 16.61
CA VAL A 148 7.78 2.74 17.58
C VAL A 148 9.15 3.22 18.08
N TYR A 149 10.05 2.30 18.42
CA TYR A 149 11.38 2.64 18.91
C TYR A 149 12.22 3.37 17.87
N ILE A 150 12.24 2.90 16.62
CA ILE A 150 12.94 3.55 15.50
C ILE A 150 12.35 4.93 15.22
N LEU A 151 11.02 5.06 15.17
CA LEU A 151 10.36 6.33 14.90
C LEU A 151 10.55 7.34 16.05
N ALA A 152 10.56 6.88 17.29
CA ALA A 152 10.83 7.71 18.46
C ALA A 152 12.25 8.26 18.46
N ASN A 153 13.22 7.42 18.08
CA ASN A 153 14.65 7.76 18.09
C ASN A 153 15.21 8.16 16.72
N LYS A 154 14.34 8.41 15.73
CA LYS A 154 14.76 8.67 14.33
C LYS A 154 15.81 9.78 14.17
N GLU A 155 15.75 10.81 15.01
CA GLU A 155 16.72 11.92 14.93
C GLU A 155 18.11 11.49 15.40
N GLY A 156 18.19 10.74 16.51
CA GLY A 156 19.45 10.18 17.00
C GLY A 156 20.06 9.18 16.03
N LEU A 157 19.23 8.24 15.54
CA LEU A 157 19.65 7.26 14.54
C LEU A 157 20.15 7.92 13.25
N LYS A 158 19.50 9.02 12.82
CA LYS A 158 19.94 9.77 11.64
C LYS A 158 21.31 10.43 11.86
N VAL A 159 21.57 10.97 13.04
CA VAL A 159 22.88 11.56 13.38
C VAL A 159 23.94 10.48 13.39
N GLN A 160 23.72 9.37 14.11
CA GLN A 160 24.65 8.25 14.18
C GLN A 160 24.97 7.66 12.79
N ALA A 161 23.94 7.50 11.94
CA ALA A 161 24.13 7.01 10.57
C ALA A 161 25.00 7.99 9.74
N LYS A 162 24.78 9.30 9.90
CA LYS A 162 25.62 10.29 9.23
C LYS A 162 27.08 10.27 9.71
N GLU A 163 27.27 10.25 11.03
CA GLU A 163 28.60 10.16 11.65
C GLU A 163 29.35 8.92 11.17
N PHE A 164 28.65 7.77 11.13
CA PHE A 164 29.24 6.52 10.61
C PHE A 164 29.67 6.62 9.14
N ILE A 165 28.84 7.25 8.30
CA ILE A 165 29.12 7.42 6.87
C ILE A 165 30.32 8.35 6.68
N TYR A 166 30.30 9.54 7.31
CA TYR A 166 31.39 10.51 7.17
C TYR A 166 32.73 10.04 7.79
N ALA A 167 32.66 9.20 8.83
CA ALA A 167 33.88 8.64 9.45
C ALA A 167 34.59 7.60 8.56
N ARG A 168 33.90 6.98 7.60
CA ARG A 168 34.44 5.86 6.80
C ARG A 168 34.53 6.11 5.31
N ILE A 169 33.85 7.13 4.81
CA ILE A 169 33.72 7.43 3.38
C ILE A 169 34.14 8.86 3.13
N PRO A 170 34.92 9.15 2.04
CA PRO A 170 35.25 10.50 1.65
C PRO A 170 34.01 11.38 1.52
N GLU A 171 34.11 12.65 1.91
CA GLU A 171 33.01 13.61 2.06
C GLU A 171 32.12 13.69 0.81
N GLU A 172 32.73 13.75 -0.38
CA GLU A 172 31.99 13.81 -1.65
C GLU A 172 31.08 12.60 -1.87
N ARG A 173 31.57 11.39 -1.56
CA ARG A 173 30.77 10.16 -1.66
C ARG A 173 29.74 10.04 -0.53
N ALA A 174 30.07 10.52 0.66
CA ALA A 174 29.16 10.57 1.80
C ALA A 174 27.95 11.46 1.48
N ASP A 175 28.20 12.65 0.91
CA ASP A 175 27.14 13.55 0.46
C ASP A 175 26.25 12.94 -0.61
N TYR A 176 26.83 12.21 -1.56
CA TYR A 176 26.09 11.49 -2.58
C TYR A 176 25.16 10.41 -1.97
N ILE A 177 25.68 9.61 -1.03
CA ILE A 177 24.90 8.59 -0.31
C ILE A 177 23.73 9.24 0.45
N LEU A 178 23.99 10.36 1.11
CA LEU A 178 22.94 11.09 1.83
C LEU A 178 21.91 11.73 0.89
N LYS A 179 22.32 12.15 -0.30
CA LYS A 179 21.40 12.61 -1.36
C LYS A 179 20.48 11.47 -1.81
N VAL A 180 21.05 10.31 -2.13
CA VAL A 180 20.28 9.12 -2.53
C VAL A 180 19.33 8.67 -1.42
N SER A 181 19.78 8.70 -0.16
CA SER A 181 18.93 8.35 0.99
C SER A 181 17.74 9.31 1.18
N ARG A 182 17.93 10.59 0.89
CA ARG A 182 16.83 11.58 0.87
C ARG A 182 15.84 11.28 -0.25
N LEU A 183 16.35 11.05 -1.45
CA LEU A 183 15.53 10.67 -2.61
C LEU A 183 14.70 9.41 -2.32
N ALA A 184 15.34 8.38 -1.75
CA ALA A 184 14.67 7.14 -1.35
C ALA A 184 13.53 7.41 -0.35
N ARG A 185 13.80 8.15 0.72
CA ARG A 185 12.78 8.53 1.71
C ARG A 185 11.59 9.23 1.05
N ASP A 186 11.86 10.17 0.16
CA ASP A 186 10.82 11.01 -0.45
C ASP A 186 10.01 10.20 -1.47
N SER A 187 10.65 9.31 -2.24
CA SER A 187 9.99 8.37 -3.17
C SER A 187 9.08 7.39 -2.42
N PHE A 188 9.58 6.72 -1.37
CA PHE A 188 8.75 5.82 -0.56
C PHE A 188 7.58 6.52 0.11
N ARG A 189 7.83 7.70 0.71
CA ARG A 189 6.78 8.48 1.37
C ARG A 189 5.69 8.87 0.39
N SER A 190 6.10 9.41 -0.76
CA SER A 190 5.17 9.87 -1.79
C SER A 190 4.33 8.72 -2.35
N PHE A 191 4.98 7.61 -2.67
CA PHE A 191 4.32 6.41 -3.18
C PHE A 191 3.31 5.84 -2.17
N LEU A 192 3.74 5.54 -0.94
CA LEU A 192 2.87 4.94 0.06
C LEU A 192 1.68 5.85 0.44
N THR A 193 1.93 7.17 0.52
CA THR A 193 0.86 8.12 0.81
C THR A 193 -0.12 8.23 -0.37
N GLY A 194 0.39 8.23 -1.60
CA GLY A 194 -0.41 8.22 -2.82
C GLY A 194 -1.28 6.97 -2.90
N GLN A 195 -0.66 5.80 -2.73
CA GLN A 195 -1.34 4.51 -2.79
C GLN A 195 -2.43 4.35 -1.72
N ALA A 196 -2.17 4.82 -0.49
CA ALA A 196 -3.18 4.82 0.56
C ALA A 196 -4.39 5.71 0.22
N LYS A 197 -4.15 6.90 -0.34
CA LYS A 197 -5.24 7.79 -0.79
C LYS A 197 -6.03 7.17 -1.94
N GLU A 198 -5.35 6.62 -2.93
CA GLU A 198 -5.95 5.94 -4.08
C GLU A 198 -6.83 4.77 -3.62
N ALA A 199 -6.33 3.90 -2.75
CA ALA A 199 -7.07 2.77 -2.20
C ALA A 199 -8.39 3.20 -1.55
N VAL A 200 -8.36 4.26 -0.74
CA VAL A 200 -9.58 4.80 -0.11
C VAL A 200 -10.54 5.37 -1.16
N ILE A 201 -10.04 6.15 -2.11
CA ILE A 201 -10.87 6.76 -3.16
C ILE A 201 -11.53 5.67 -4.01
N LEU A 202 -10.77 4.67 -4.47
CA LEU A 202 -11.30 3.58 -5.29
C LEU A 202 -12.33 2.73 -4.53
N GLY A 203 -12.05 2.40 -3.27
CA GLY A 203 -12.98 1.64 -2.44
C GLY A 203 -14.31 2.37 -2.25
N VAL A 204 -14.26 3.67 -1.97
CA VAL A 204 -15.45 4.51 -1.80
C VAL A 204 -16.21 4.64 -3.12
N LEU A 205 -15.53 4.95 -4.22
CA LEU A 205 -16.16 5.09 -5.54
C LEU A 205 -16.77 3.76 -6.02
N CYS A 206 -16.07 2.65 -5.82
CA CYS A 206 -16.59 1.33 -6.15
C CYS A 206 -17.85 1.01 -5.35
N THR A 207 -17.81 1.19 -4.02
CA THR A 207 -18.96 0.94 -3.14
C THR A 207 -20.16 1.82 -3.52
N LEU A 208 -19.95 3.13 -3.64
CA LEU A 208 -21.02 4.06 -3.97
C LEU A 208 -21.59 3.83 -5.38
N GLY A 209 -20.72 3.57 -6.36
CA GLY A 209 -21.16 3.29 -7.72
C GLY A 209 -22.02 2.01 -7.80
N MET A 210 -21.58 0.95 -7.13
CA MET A 210 -22.36 -0.29 -7.04
C MET A 210 -23.70 -0.09 -6.32
N LEU A 211 -23.74 0.69 -5.24
CA LEU A 211 -25.00 1.02 -4.53
C LEU A 211 -25.97 1.79 -5.43
N ILE A 212 -25.49 2.79 -6.15
CA ILE A 212 -26.31 3.59 -7.08
C ILE A 212 -26.88 2.72 -8.21
N LEU A 213 -26.09 1.77 -8.72
CA LEU A 213 -26.50 0.85 -9.78
C LEU A 213 -27.34 -0.34 -9.26
N GLY A 214 -27.56 -0.44 -7.95
CA GLY A 214 -28.30 -1.54 -7.33
C GLY A 214 -27.60 -2.90 -7.49
N ILE A 215 -26.25 -2.89 -7.57
CA ILE A 215 -25.43 -4.10 -7.72
C ILE A 215 -25.21 -4.73 -6.34
N PRO A 216 -25.42 -6.06 -6.18
CA PRO A 216 -25.23 -6.74 -4.90
C PRO A 216 -23.76 -6.74 -4.47
N TYR A 217 -23.52 -6.96 -3.17
CA TYR A 217 -22.19 -7.04 -2.56
C TYR A 217 -21.34 -5.77 -2.67
N ALA A 218 -21.95 -4.59 -2.77
CA ALA A 218 -21.26 -3.32 -2.92
C ALA A 218 -20.20 -3.08 -1.83
N GLY A 219 -20.53 -3.34 -0.55
CA GLY A 219 -19.58 -3.19 0.57
C GLY A 219 -18.36 -4.12 0.47
N PRO A 220 -18.56 -5.45 0.42
CA PRO A 220 -17.46 -6.41 0.29
C PRO A 220 -16.60 -6.18 -0.95
N VAL A 221 -17.19 -5.97 -2.13
CA VAL A 221 -16.45 -5.75 -3.37
C VAL A 221 -15.68 -4.44 -3.35
N GLY A 222 -16.29 -3.35 -2.87
CA GLY A 222 -15.62 -2.07 -2.73
C GLY A 222 -14.46 -2.11 -1.74
N ALA A 223 -14.64 -2.80 -0.61
CA ALA A 223 -13.58 -2.98 0.36
C ALA A 223 -12.45 -3.89 -0.14
N LEU A 224 -12.78 -4.96 -0.90
CA LEU A 224 -11.77 -5.78 -1.59
C LEU A 224 -10.99 -4.92 -2.60
N THR A 225 -11.68 -4.11 -3.40
CA THR A 225 -11.07 -3.20 -4.36
C THR A 225 -10.10 -2.24 -3.65
N ALA A 226 -10.49 -1.67 -2.50
CA ALA A 226 -9.62 -0.82 -1.70
C ALA A 226 -8.37 -1.56 -1.20
N LEU A 227 -8.52 -2.77 -0.69
CA LEU A 227 -7.38 -3.56 -0.18
C LEU A 227 -6.44 -3.99 -1.30
N THR A 228 -6.99 -4.46 -2.42
CA THR A 228 -6.18 -4.90 -3.55
C THR A 228 -5.54 -3.74 -4.31
N ALA A 229 -6.12 -2.53 -4.26
CA ALA A 229 -5.56 -1.32 -4.87
C ALA A 229 -4.14 -0.98 -4.37
N PHE A 230 -3.72 -1.49 -3.18
CA PHE A 230 -2.32 -1.38 -2.75
C PHE A 230 -1.33 -2.08 -3.69
N ILE A 231 -1.79 -3.00 -4.53
CA ILE A 231 -1.00 -3.66 -5.57
C ILE A 231 -1.30 -2.95 -6.89
N PRO A 232 -0.43 -2.05 -7.36
CA PRO A 232 -0.69 -1.25 -8.55
C PRO A 232 -1.01 -2.14 -9.76
N ILE A 233 -1.97 -1.75 -10.57
CA ILE A 233 -2.47 -2.46 -11.75
C ILE A 233 -3.17 -3.77 -11.37
N VAL A 234 -2.49 -4.70 -10.68
CA VAL A 234 -2.99 -6.04 -10.34
C VAL A 234 -4.21 -5.97 -9.43
N GLY A 235 -4.23 -5.03 -8.49
CA GLY A 235 -5.31 -4.88 -7.52
C GLY A 235 -6.67 -4.63 -8.15
N ALA A 236 -6.71 -3.81 -9.16
CA ALA A 236 -7.92 -3.52 -9.92
C ALA A 236 -8.52 -4.75 -10.62
N PHE A 237 -7.64 -5.58 -11.21
CA PHE A 237 -8.06 -6.83 -11.85
C PHE A 237 -8.57 -7.85 -10.83
N ILE A 238 -7.93 -7.95 -9.66
CA ILE A 238 -8.38 -8.86 -8.60
C ILE A 238 -9.77 -8.44 -8.11
N GLY A 239 -9.96 -7.17 -7.74
CA GLY A 239 -11.23 -6.64 -7.27
C GLY A 239 -12.35 -6.80 -8.31
N GLY A 240 -12.05 -6.46 -9.57
CA GLY A 240 -12.99 -6.59 -10.69
C GLY A 240 -13.35 -8.04 -11.01
N PHE A 241 -12.37 -8.93 -11.08
CA PHE A 241 -12.60 -10.36 -11.38
C PHE A 241 -13.41 -11.04 -10.27
N VAL A 242 -12.99 -10.89 -9.03
CA VAL A 242 -13.70 -11.48 -7.89
C VAL A 242 -15.11 -10.92 -7.79
N GLY A 243 -15.27 -9.59 -7.94
CA GLY A 243 -16.59 -8.96 -7.96
C GLY A 243 -17.49 -9.50 -9.07
N ALA A 244 -16.99 -9.62 -10.30
CA ALA A 244 -17.73 -10.17 -11.42
C ALA A 244 -18.19 -11.61 -11.18
N VAL A 245 -17.30 -12.48 -10.69
CA VAL A 245 -17.61 -13.89 -10.35
C VAL A 245 -18.69 -13.99 -9.28
N LEU A 246 -18.63 -13.15 -8.25
CA LEU A 246 -19.62 -13.15 -7.17
C LEU A 246 -20.99 -12.66 -7.65
N ILE A 247 -21.03 -11.66 -8.52
CA ILE A 247 -22.29 -11.05 -8.98
C ILE A 247 -22.95 -11.91 -10.04
N VAL A 248 -22.16 -12.52 -10.96
CA VAL A 248 -22.73 -13.37 -12.03
C VAL A 248 -23.48 -14.57 -11.49
N ALA A 249 -23.08 -15.08 -10.33
CA ALA A 249 -23.75 -16.19 -9.66
C ALA A 249 -25.18 -15.84 -9.20
N ILE A 250 -25.48 -14.56 -8.99
CA ILE A 250 -26.80 -14.12 -8.52
C ILE A 250 -27.64 -13.57 -9.66
N ASP A 251 -27.03 -12.68 -10.49
CA ASP A 251 -27.71 -11.96 -11.55
C ASP A 251 -26.71 -11.68 -12.67
N PRO A 252 -26.81 -12.42 -13.79
CA PRO A 252 -25.90 -12.22 -14.94
C PRO A 252 -26.00 -10.82 -15.57
N ILE A 253 -27.19 -10.20 -15.53
CA ILE A 253 -27.39 -8.86 -16.08
C ILE A 253 -26.66 -7.83 -15.20
N LYS A 254 -26.78 -7.97 -13.88
CA LYS A 254 -26.05 -7.09 -12.94
C LYS A 254 -24.55 -7.32 -13.02
N ALA A 255 -24.08 -8.53 -13.29
CA ALA A 255 -22.67 -8.81 -13.54
C ALA A 255 -22.16 -8.07 -14.79
N LEU A 256 -22.93 -8.05 -15.87
CA LEU A 256 -22.58 -7.30 -17.07
C LEU A 256 -22.50 -5.79 -16.79
N ILE A 257 -23.50 -5.25 -16.07
CA ILE A 257 -23.51 -3.85 -15.62
C ILE A 257 -22.26 -3.56 -14.75
N PHE A 258 -21.91 -4.47 -13.84
CA PHE A 258 -20.72 -4.35 -13.00
C PHE A 258 -19.43 -4.34 -13.82
N ILE A 259 -19.29 -5.22 -14.81
CA ILE A 259 -18.11 -5.27 -15.68
C ILE A 259 -17.95 -3.94 -16.43
N ILE A 260 -19.04 -3.40 -16.98
CA ILE A 260 -19.01 -2.09 -17.65
C ILE A 260 -18.64 -1.00 -16.64
N PHE A 261 -19.26 -1.01 -15.46
CA PHE A 261 -18.97 -0.05 -14.39
C PHE A 261 -17.50 -0.08 -13.97
N ILE A 262 -16.94 -1.28 -13.71
CA ILE A 262 -15.55 -1.40 -13.24
C ILE A 262 -14.57 -0.96 -14.33
N ILE A 263 -14.85 -1.23 -15.61
CA ILE A 263 -14.05 -0.72 -16.72
C ILE A 263 -14.05 0.81 -16.76
N VAL A 264 -15.23 1.43 -16.63
CA VAL A 264 -15.35 2.90 -16.58
C VAL A 264 -14.62 3.45 -15.36
N LEU A 265 -14.80 2.83 -14.20
CA LEU A 265 -14.09 3.22 -12.97
C LEU A 265 -12.57 3.15 -13.14
N GLN A 266 -12.05 2.08 -13.79
CA GLN A 266 -10.63 1.93 -14.08
C GLN A 266 -10.12 2.99 -15.09
N GLN A 267 -10.93 3.39 -16.07
CA GLN A 267 -10.57 4.49 -16.95
C GLN A 267 -10.48 5.83 -16.20
N ILE A 268 -11.41 6.08 -15.29
CA ILE A 268 -11.37 7.26 -14.42
C ILE A 268 -10.15 7.20 -13.48
N GLU A 269 -9.87 6.05 -12.91
CA GLU A 269 -8.70 5.84 -12.06
C GLU A 269 -7.42 6.13 -12.83
N GLY A 270 -7.17 5.44 -13.94
CA GLY A 270 -5.92 5.54 -14.69
C GLY A 270 -5.68 6.92 -15.32
N ASN A 271 -6.73 7.59 -15.79
CA ASN A 271 -6.61 8.87 -16.49
C ASN A 271 -6.75 10.10 -15.57
N LEU A 272 -7.48 9.98 -14.46
CA LEU A 272 -7.79 11.12 -13.60
C LEU A 272 -7.22 10.94 -12.20
N ILE A 273 -7.54 9.86 -11.49
CA ILE A 273 -7.20 9.67 -10.08
C ILE A 273 -5.70 9.39 -9.92
N TYR A 274 -5.18 8.39 -10.61
CA TYR A 274 -3.78 7.96 -10.50
C TYR A 274 -2.78 9.09 -10.78
N PRO A 275 -2.89 9.87 -11.88
CA PRO A 275 -1.96 10.95 -12.17
C PRO A 275 -1.99 12.07 -11.10
N HIS A 276 -3.14 12.31 -10.47
CA HIS A 276 -3.29 13.36 -9.47
C HIS A 276 -2.87 12.93 -8.07
N VAL A 277 -3.06 11.65 -7.72
CA VAL A 277 -2.83 11.15 -6.36
C VAL A 277 -1.44 10.52 -6.23
N VAL A 278 -1.01 9.76 -7.22
CA VAL A 278 0.24 8.97 -7.21
C VAL A 278 1.25 9.47 -8.23
N GLY A 279 0.81 9.72 -9.46
CA GLY A 279 1.64 9.77 -10.67
C GLY A 279 2.66 10.90 -10.76
N LYS A 280 2.35 12.13 -10.31
CA LYS A 280 3.28 13.28 -10.44
C LYS A 280 4.57 13.14 -9.64
N ASN A 281 4.60 12.28 -8.64
CA ASN A 281 5.70 12.17 -7.69
C ASN A 281 6.66 10.99 -7.95
N ILE A 282 6.28 10.04 -8.81
CA ILE A 282 7.10 8.83 -9.05
C ILE A 282 8.01 9.02 -10.26
N GLY A 283 7.59 9.81 -11.26
CA GLY A 283 8.41 10.17 -12.43
C GLY A 283 8.83 8.99 -13.31
N LEU A 284 8.17 7.83 -13.19
CA LEU A 284 8.47 6.63 -13.96
C LEU A 284 7.58 6.54 -15.20
N PRO A 285 8.13 6.34 -16.41
CA PRO A 285 7.37 5.90 -17.56
C PRO A 285 6.66 4.57 -17.31
N SER A 286 5.46 4.38 -17.87
CA SER A 286 4.59 3.22 -17.62
C SER A 286 5.26 1.87 -17.85
N ILE A 287 6.18 1.77 -18.82
CA ILE A 287 6.94 0.53 -19.06
C ILE A 287 7.78 0.11 -17.84
N TRP A 288 8.40 1.06 -17.14
CA TRP A 288 9.19 0.77 -15.96
C TRP A 288 8.33 0.40 -14.74
N VAL A 289 7.08 0.85 -14.72
CA VAL A 289 6.09 0.38 -13.72
C VAL A 289 5.84 -1.11 -13.90
N LEU A 290 5.61 -1.58 -15.14
CA LEU A 290 5.43 -3.01 -15.44
C LEU A 290 6.67 -3.82 -15.08
N VAL A 291 7.87 -3.31 -15.39
CA VAL A 291 9.14 -3.95 -15.03
C VAL A 291 9.27 -4.09 -13.51
N ALA A 292 8.97 -3.02 -12.75
CA ALA A 292 9.04 -3.03 -11.29
C ALA A 292 8.11 -4.07 -10.67
N ILE A 293 6.86 -4.14 -11.16
CA ILE A 293 5.85 -5.09 -10.68
C ILE A 293 6.25 -6.52 -11.02
N THR A 294 6.71 -6.78 -12.25
CA THR A 294 7.09 -8.12 -12.70
C THR A 294 8.29 -8.64 -11.95
N ILE A 295 9.38 -7.86 -11.87
CA ILE A 295 10.61 -8.27 -11.18
C ILE A 295 10.35 -8.34 -9.66
N GLY A 296 9.72 -7.30 -9.09
CA GLY A 296 9.40 -7.27 -7.67
C GLY A 296 8.51 -8.44 -7.27
N GLY A 297 7.47 -8.71 -8.07
CA GLY A 297 6.55 -9.82 -7.87
C GLY A 297 7.23 -11.18 -7.90
N SER A 298 8.14 -11.39 -8.85
CA SER A 298 8.90 -12.64 -8.97
C SER A 298 9.87 -12.87 -7.81
N LEU A 299 10.45 -11.81 -7.24
CA LEU A 299 11.45 -11.93 -6.17
C LEU A 299 10.82 -12.04 -4.78
N PHE A 300 9.80 -11.25 -4.48
CA PHE A 300 9.24 -11.10 -3.14
C PHE A 300 7.70 -11.13 -3.10
N GLY A 301 7.05 -11.64 -4.16
CA GLY A 301 5.59 -11.70 -4.24
C GLY A 301 4.93 -10.33 -4.14
N ILE A 302 3.79 -10.25 -3.47
CA ILE A 302 3.00 -9.02 -3.32
C ILE A 302 3.82 -7.87 -2.71
N MET A 303 4.64 -8.17 -1.69
CA MET A 303 5.50 -7.17 -1.07
C MET A 303 6.53 -6.61 -2.04
N GLY A 304 7.07 -7.46 -2.92
CA GLY A 304 7.99 -7.04 -3.97
C GLY A 304 7.34 -6.14 -5.01
N MET A 305 6.07 -6.40 -5.38
CA MET A 305 5.32 -5.52 -6.29
C MET A 305 5.16 -4.11 -5.71
N VAL A 306 4.83 -4.01 -4.43
CA VAL A 306 4.64 -2.72 -3.74
C VAL A 306 5.96 -1.97 -3.55
N ILE A 307 7.01 -2.66 -3.08
CA ILE A 307 8.31 -2.04 -2.78
C ILE A 307 9.13 -1.81 -4.05
N GLY A 308 8.94 -2.62 -5.07
CA GLY A 308 9.66 -2.55 -6.35
C GLY A 308 9.49 -1.21 -7.08
N LEU A 309 8.29 -0.62 -7.02
CA LEU A 309 8.01 0.67 -7.67
C LEU A 309 8.86 1.81 -7.12
N PRO A 310 8.87 2.12 -5.81
CA PRO A 310 9.75 3.18 -5.30
C PRO A 310 11.24 2.87 -5.48
N ILE A 311 11.65 1.60 -5.41
CA ILE A 311 13.06 1.23 -5.67
C ILE A 311 13.44 1.54 -7.11
N LEU A 312 12.62 1.11 -8.08
CA LEU A 312 12.90 1.37 -9.50
C LEU A 312 12.84 2.87 -9.81
N SER A 313 11.93 3.63 -9.17
CA SER A 313 11.88 5.08 -9.27
C SER A 313 13.18 5.75 -8.84
N ILE A 314 13.77 5.30 -7.73
CA ILE A 314 15.05 5.81 -7.24
C ILE A 314 16.18 5.49 -8.25
N ILE A 315 16.25 4.24 -8.72
CA ILE A 315 17.25 3.81 -9.70
C ILE A 315 17.11 4.64 -10.99
N TYR A 316 15.90 4.78 -11.50
CA TYR A 316 15.61 5.56 -12.70
C TYR A 316 16.03 7.03 -12.55
N ALA A 317 15.69 7.66 -11.42
CA ALA A 317 16.07 9.04 -11.14
C ALA A 317 17.59 9.23 -11.09
N ILE A 318 18.32 8.31 -10.46
CA ILE A 318 19.79 8.35 -10.38
C ILE A 318 20.42 8.17 -11.77
N VAL A 319 19.93 7.19 -12.54
CA VAL A 319 20.45 6.93 -13.89
C VAL A 319 20.19 8.13 -14.79
N THR A 320 18.98 8.67 -14.78
CA THR A 320 18.60 9.84 -15.58
C THR A 320 19.43 11.07 -15.21
N GLU A 321 19.60 11.34 -13.91
CA GLU A 321 20.43 12.46 -13.44
C GLU A 321 21.88 12.34 -13.92
N ASN A 322 22.49 11.16 -13.75
CA ASN A 322 23.86 10.91 -14.17
C ASN A 322 24.03 10.97 -15.70
N THR A 323 23.01 10.48 -16.44
CA THR A 323 23.01 10.54 -17.93
C THR A 323 22.95 11.99 -18.39
N ASN A 324 22.01 12.76 -17.85
CA ASN A 324 21.83 14.17 -18.22
C ASN A 324 23.07 14.99 -17.90
N LYS A 325 23.72 14.76 -16.75
CA LYS A 325 24.98 15.43 -16.42
C LYS A 325 26.09 15.12 -17.43
N LYS A 326 26.26 13.86 -17.81
CA LYS A 326 27.25 13.46 -18.83
C LYS A 326 26.95 14.01 -20.23
N LEU A 327 25.68 14.13 -20.59
CA LEU A 327 25.26 14.73 -21.86
C LEU A 327 25.56 16.24 -21.88
N GLN A 328 25.30 16.93 -20.78
CA GLN A 328 25.67 18.36 -20.62
C GLN A 328 27.19 18.56 -20.71
N GLU A 329 27.98 17.73 -20.07
CA GLU A 329 29.45 17.75 -20.13
C GLU A 329 29.98 17.54 -21.57
N LYS A 330 29.25 16.78 -22.40
CA LYS A 330 29.57 16.55 -23.82
C LYS A 330 28.98 17.59 -24.76
N GLY A 331 28.26 18.60 -24.24
CA GLY A 331 27.57 19.61 -25.05
C GLY A 331 26.43 19.06 -25.93
N LEU A 332 25.92 17.84 -25.61
CA LEU A 332 24.85 17.22 -26.36
C LEU A 332 23.51 17.59 -25.69
N LYS A 333 22.61 18.21 -26.46
CA LYS A 333 21.23 18.44 -26.03
C LYS A 333 20.36 17.25 -26.46
N GLU A 334 19.26 17.02 -25.76
CA GLU A 334 18.30 15.93 -25.99
C GLU A 334 17.80 15.92 -27.45
N GLU A 335 17.45 17.10 -28.00
CA GLU A 335 17.06 17.30 -29.38
C GLU A 335 18.11 16.88 -30.44
N ALA A 336 19.41 16.93 -30.08
CA ALA A 336 20.50 16.55 -30.98
C ALA A 336 20.75 15.02 -31.02
N ILE A 337 20.14 14.28 -30.08
CA ILE A 337 20.25 12.81 -30.02
C ILE A 337 19.06 12.16 -30.73
N GLU A 338 17.86 12.77 -30.64
CA GLU A 338 16.65 12.31 -31.28
C GLU A 338 16.73 12.36 -32.80
N ASN A 339 17.60 13.23 -33.36
CA ASN A 339 17.85 13.40 -34.79
C ASN A 339 19.07 12.63 -35.35
N LYS A 340 19.68 11.73 -34.54
CA LYS A 340 20.77 10.83 -34.96
C LYS A 340 20.28 9.40 -35.15
#